data_591f658462709d5c9c40e092da445666
#
_entry.id   591f658462709d5c9c40e092da445666
#
_cell.length_a   1.000
_cell.length_b   1.000
_cell.length_c   1.000
_cell.angle_alpha   90.00
_cell.angle_beta   90.00
_cell.angle_gamma   90.00
#
_symmetry.space_group_name_H-M   'P 1'
#
loop_
_entity.id
_entity.type
_entity.pdbx_description
1 polymer ?
#
loop_
_entity_poly.entity_id
_entity_poly.type
_entity_poly.pdbx_seq_one_letter_code
_entity_poly.pdbx_strand_id
1 'polypeptide(L)'
;MKSLKYIFSAILSLIIVSCGNSDDDATQIEVTTPEVERTLIPDTAFEEALIELNLDDELDGSVPTENIEDVMDLVLNNKGISDLTGIEGFRNLYNLWLNGNQLSAIDLSENNRVKFVFLEGNNVSAIEVGNLANLEKLDLSGNDVSQIDVTNNQQLQFLRLDGNNISQLDVSNNPELFTLEVLNNPLNCIKVSESQLENTPTNWIIDENDTLSLECN
;
A
#
# COMPACT_ATOMS: atom_id res chain seq x y z
N MET A 1 -25.98 9.51 -12.17
CA MET A 1 -26.01 10.97 -11.95
C MET A 1 -25.61 11.18 -10.50
N LYS A 2 -24.32 11.36 -10.24
CA LYS A 2 -23.80 11.66 -8.89
C LYS A 2 -23.75 13.18 -8.75
N SER A 3 -24.32 13.67 -7.67
CA SER A 3 -24.45 15.08 -7.33
C SER A 3 -23.06 15.66 -7.03
N LEU A 4 -22.66 16.60 -7.85
CA LEU A 4 -21.46 17.41 -7.71
C LEU A 4 -21.63 18.33 -6.49
N LYS A 5 -20.98 18.01 -5.38
CA LYS A 5 -20.90 18.92 -4.25
C LYS A 5 -19.66 19.80 -4.43
N TYR A 6 -19.85 20.94 -5.06
CA TYR A 6 -18.86 22.03 -4.97
C TYR A 6 -18.99 22.65 -3.58
N ILE A 7 -17.99 22.47 -2.73
CA ILE A 7 -17.84 23.29 -1.53
C ILE A 7 -16.90 24.43 -1.90
N PHE A 8 -17.49 25.58 -2.17
CA PHE A 8 -16.77 26.84 -2.29
C PHE A 8 -16.21 27.20 -0.92
N SER A 9 -14.90 27.17 -0.77
CA SER A 9 -14.22 27.83 0.36
C SER A 9 -14.37 29.36 0.18
N ALA A 10 -15.41 29.91 0.75
CA ALA A 10 -15.56 31.35 0.86
C ALA A 10 -14.86 31.84 2.13
N ILE A 11 -13.68 32.41 1.98
CA ILE A 11 -13.08 33.21 3.05
C ILE A 11 -13.92 34.46 3.19
N LEU A 12 -14.87 34.44 4.13
CA LEU A 12 -15.62 35.63 4.52
C LEU A 12 -14.94 36.26 5.72
N SER A 13 -13.98 37.15 5.48
CA SER A 13 -13.46 38.04 6.51
C SER A 13 -14.51 39.08 6.85
N LEU A 14 -15.30 38.83 7.87
CA LEU A 14 -16.24 39.82 8.39
C LEU A 14 -15.50 40.73 9.36
N ILE A 15 -15.05 41.89 8.84
CA ILE A 15 -14.57 43.02 9.67
C ILE A 15 -15.79 43.72 10.23
N ILE A 16 -16.16 43.44 11.49
CA ILE A 16 -17.15 44.26 12.21
C ILE A 16 -16.41 45.38 12.91
N VAL A 17 -16.45 46.58 12.31
CA VAL A 17 -16.06 47.78 12.98
C VAL A 17 -17.27 48.25 13.79
N SER A 18 -17.23 48.04 15.12
CA SER A 18 -18.18 48.64 16.07
C SER A 18 -17.57 49.90 16.63
N CYS A 19 -18.08 51.05 16.20
CA CYS A 19 -17.90 52.30 16.95
C CYS A 19 -19.03 52.46 17.96
N GLY A 20 -18.69 52.46 19.25
CA GLY A 20 -19.68 52.76 20.31
C GLY A 20 -19.05 52.59 21.70
N ASN A 21 -18.96 53.73 22.44
CA ASN A 21 -18.49 53.78 23.83
C ASN A 21 -19.30 52.89 24.78
N SER A 22 -18.58 52.17 25.61
CA SER A 22 -18.74 51.98 27.05
C SER A 22 -18.27 50.56 27.48
N ASP A 23 -17.64 50.53 28.64
CA ASP A 23 -17.06 49.38 29.34
C ASP A 23 -17.94 48.15 29.34
N ASP A 24 -17.66 47.19 28.47
CA ASP A 24 -18.07 45.78 28.63
C ASP A 24 -17.00 44.90 27.99
N ASP A 25 -16.52 43.98 28.83
CA ASP A 25 -15.54 42.93 28.50
C ASP A 25 -16.06 42.08 27.36
N ALA A 26 -15.77 42.51 26.10
CA ALA A 26 -16.12 41.75 24.91
C ALA A 26 -15.15 40.58 24.79
N THR A 27 -15.50 39.46 25.38
CA THR A 27 -14.87 38.16 25.06
C THR A 27 -14.92 37.96 23.57
N GLN A 28 -13.79 38.16 22.92
CA GLN A 28 -13.61 37.79 21.50
C GLN A 28 -13.74 36.28 21.42
N ILE A 29 -14.84 35.82 20.83
CA ILE A 29 -14.98 34.41 20.43
C ILE A 29 -14.15 34.29 19.19
N GLU A 30 -12.91 33.80 19.30
CA GLU A 30 -12.17 33.33 18.15
C GLU A 30 -12.95 32.14 17.55
N VAL A 31 -13.59 32.37 16.43
CA VAL A 31 -14.16 31.29 15.63
C VAL A 31 -12.99 30.62 14.93
N THR A 32 -12.37 29.63 15.59
CA THR A 32 -11.45 28.73 14.93
C THR A 32 -12.24 27.88 13.94
N THR A 33 -12.03 28.09 12.64
CA THR A 33 -12.45 27.11 11.63
C THR A 33 -11.76 25.81 11.97
N PRO A 34 -12.48 24.68 11.99
CA PRO A 34 -11.83 23.38 12.20
C PRO A 34 -10.74 23.22 11.12
N GLU A 35 -9.52 23.00 11.57
CA GLU A 35 -8.40 22.68 10.69
C GLU A 35 -8.69 21.32 10.04
N VAL A 36 -8.68 21.25 8.72
CA VAL A 36 -8.87 20.00 8.00
C VAL A 36 -7.65 19.12 8.24
N GLU A 37 -7.87 17.91 8.77
CA GLU A 37 -6.79 16.93 8.95
C GLU A 37 -6.17 16.60 7.59
N ARG A 38 -4.84 16.69 7.50
CA ARG A 38 -4.11 16.42 6.25
C ARG A 38 -3.09 15.31 6.47
N THR A 39 -2.98 14.43 5.49
CA THR A 39 -1.96 13.39 5.41
C THR A 39 -0.79 13.91 4.58
N LEU A 40 0.43 13.80 5.11
CA LEU A 40 1.66 14.22 4.43
C LEU A 40 1.95 13.29 3.24
N ILE A 41 2.24 13.87 2.07
CA ILE A 41 2.63 13.16 0.84
C ILE A 41 3.91 13.82 0.29
N PRO A 42 5.10 13.44 0.76
CA PRO A 42 6.34 14.13 0.40
C PRO A 42 6.84 13.82 -1.01
N ASP A 43 6.41 12.69 -1.61
CA ASP A 43 6.77 12.30 -2.98
C ASP A 43 5.86 13.03 -3.97
N THR A 44 6.47 13.94 -4.75
CA THR A 44 5.75 14.74 -5.74
C THR A 44 5.01 13.89 -6.78
N ALA A 45 5.58 12.75 -7.19
CA ALA A 45 4.94 11.88 -8.17
C ALA A 45 3.74 11.14 -7.58
N PHE A 46 3.79 10.84 -6.28
CA PHE A 46 2.65 10.27 -5.56
C PHE A 46 1.53 11.31 -5.45
N GLU A 47 1.83 12.53 -5.02
CA GLU A 47 0.85 13.61 -4.91
C GLU A 47 0.23 13.96 -6.28
N GLU A 48 1.05 14.11 -7.35
CA GLU A 48 0.55 14.29 -8.72
C GLU A 48 -0.44 13.19 -9.13
N ALA A 49 -0.15 11.94 -8.77
CA ALA A 49 -1.04 10.82 -9.06
C ALA A 49 -2.36 10.89 -8.25
N LEU A 50 -2.34 11.41 -7.02
CA LEU A 50 -3.55 11.66 -6.23
C LEU A 50 -4.40 12.79 -6.85
N ILE A 51 -3.76 13.85 -7.36
CA ILE A 51 -4.44 14.92 -8.10
C ILE A 51 -5.12 14.38 -9.37
N GLU A 52 -4.42 13.54 -10.13
CA GLU A 52 -5.02 12.89 -11.32
C GLU A 52 -6.25 12.03 -10.97
N LEU A 53 -6.27 11.42 -9.78
CA LEU A 53 -7.39 10.64 -9.26
C LEU A 53 -8.51 11.51 -8.66
N ASN A 54 -8.34 12.84 -8.61
CA ASN A 54 -9.21 13.82 -7.96
C ASN A 54 -9.40 13.56 -6.45
N LEU A 55 -8.34 13.07 -5.81
CA LEU A 55 -8.25 12.90 -4.35
C LEU A 55 -7.58 14.11 -3.70
N ASP A 56 -6.86 14.91 -4.49
CA ASP A 56 -6.23 16.16 -4.10
C ASP A 56 -6.48 17.24 -5.17
N ASP A 57 -6.21 18.52 -4.86
CA ASP A 57 -6.47 19.65 -5.76
C ASP A 57 -5.25 20.56 -5.96
N GLU A 58 -4.19 20.44 -5.14
CA GLU A 58 -2.97 21.22 -5.26
C GLU A 58 -1.73 20.43 -4.83
N LEU A 59 -0.58 20.82 -5.41
CA LEU A 59 0.71 20.18 -5.13
C LEU A 59 1.38 20.92 -3.96
N ASP A 60 1.03 20.55 -2.73
CA ASP A 60 1.47 21.21 -1.49
C ASP A 60 2.19 20.28 -0.49
N GLY A 61 2.41 19.03 -0.86
CA GLY A 61 3.06 18.01 -0.04
C GLY A 61 2.11 17.31 0.93
N SER A 62 0.79 17.46 0.74
CA SER A 62 -0.19 16.85 1.63
C SER A 62 -1.57 16.73 0.96
N VAL A 63 -2.41 15.80 1.43
CA VAL A 63 -3.77 15.58 0.96
C VAL A 63 -4.76 15.66 2.12
N PRO A 64 -5.98 16.22 1.95
CA PRO A 64 -7.02 16.13 2.98
C PRO A 64 -7.30 14.65 3.31
N THR A 65 -7.12 14.26 4.57
CA THR A 65 -7.26 12.84 5.00
C THR A 65 -8.65 12.28 4.68
N GLU A 66 -9.69 13.11 4.79
CA GLU A 66 -11.07 12.73 4.45
C GLU A 66 -11.27 12.32 2.99
N ASN A 67 -10.39 12.76 2.07
CA ASN A 67 -10.47 12.39 0.66
C ASN A 67 -9.93 11.00 0.37
N ILE A 68 -9.04 10.48 1.24
CA ILE A 68 -8.29 9.24 1.00
C ILE A 68 -8.66 8.11 1.96
N GLU A 69 -9.18 8.39 3.16
CA GLU A 69 -9.40 7.39 4.19
C GLU A 69 -10.39 6.28 3.76
N ASP A 70 -11.35 6.58 2.89
CA ASP A 70 -12.35 5.64 2.40
C ASP A 70 -11.99 4.99 1.05
N VAL A 71 -10.82 5.30 0.48
CA VAL A 71 -10.35 4.70 -0.77
C VAL A 71 -10.05 3.22 -0.54
N MET A 72 -10.71 2.36 -1.32
CA MET A 72 -10.50 0.90 -1.26
C MET A 72 -9.57 0.39 -2.35
N ASP A 73 -9.57 1.02 -3.50
CA ASP A 73 -8.81 0.64 -4.68
C ASP A 73 -7.90 1.79 -5.09
N LEU A 74 -6.57 1.59 -5.00
CA LEU A 74 -5.59 2.61 -5.35
C LEU A 74 -4.69 2.11 -6.49
N VAL A 75 -4.83 2.75 -7.66
CA VAL A 75 -4.10 2.38 -8.89
C VAL A 75 -3.07 3.44 -9.23
N LEU A 76 -1.80 3.14 -9.01
CA LEU A 76 -0.66 4.05 -9.13
C LEU A 76 0.46 3.45 -10.01
N ASN A 77 0.11 2.61 -10.99
CA ASN A 77 1.10 1.99 -11.85
C ASN A 77 1.83 3.00 -12.74
N ASN A 78 3.16 2.85 -12.89
CA ASN A 78 4.01 3.63 -13.79
C ASN A 78 3.93 5.15 -13.56
N LYS A 79 3.88 5.57 -12.30
CA LYS A 79 3.83 6.98 -11.90
C LYS A 79 5.20 7.57 -11.54
N GLY A 80 6.24 6.73 -11.43
CA GLY A 80 7.59 7.16 -11.04
C GLY A 80 7.74 7.42 -9.54
N ILE A 81 6.82 6.91 -8.73
CA ILE A 81 6.79 7.06 -7.28
C ILE A 81 8.00 6.36 -6.64
N SER A 82 8.68 7.04 -5.75
CA SER A 82 9.86 6.54 -5.03
C SER A 82 9.68 6.45 -3.51
N ASP A 83 8.72 7.20 -2.97
CA ASP A 83 8.36 7.19 -1.54
C ASP A 83 6.83 7.13 -1.40
N LEU A 84 6.35 6.18 -0.63
CA LEU A 84 4.92 5.96 -0.41
C LEU A 84 4.45 6.48 0.97
N THR A 85 5.23 7.35 1.61
CA THR A 85 4.82 8.03 2.84
C THR A 85 3.46 8.70 2.64
N GLY A 86 2.53 8.47 3.57
CA GLY A 86 1.14 8.90 3.47
C GLY A 86 0.17 7.78 3.11
N ILE A 87 0.66 6.60 2.69
CA ILE A 87 -0.19 5.43 2.41
C ILE A 87 -0.98 4.99 3.65
N GLU A 88 -0.46 5.26 4.86
CA GLU A 88 -1.12 4.99 6.14
C GLU A 88 -2.45 5.75 6.30
N GLY A 89 -2.62 6.88 5.58
CA GLY A 89 -3.87 7.63 5.54
C GLY A 89 -5.00 6.90 4.82
N PHE A 90 -4.69 5.93 3.97
CA PHE A 90 -5.65 5.10 3.24
C PHE A 90 -6.19 3.96 4.13
N ARG A 91 -6.93 4.30 5.16
CA ARG A 91 -7.36 3.39 6.24
C ARG A 91 -8.26 2.24 5.78
N ASN A 92 -8.96 2.41 4.66
CA ASN A 92 -9.86 1.41 4.08
C ASN A 92 -9.29 0.72 2.84
N LEU A 93 -7.97 0.85 2.60
CA LEU A 93 -7.31 0.28 1.44
C LEU A 93 -7.45 -1.25 1.39
N TYR A 94 -7.86 -1.76 0.23
CA TYR A 94 -8.11 -3.17 -0.05
C TYR A 94 -7.20 -3.68 -1.16
N ASN A 95 -7.08 -2.90 -2.23
CA ASN A 95 -6.30 -3.22 -3.41
C ASN A 95 -5.30 -2.11 -3.72
N LEU A 96 -4.03 -2.48 -3.89
CA LEU A 96 -2.93 -1.55 -4.15
C LEU A 96 -2.14 -2.00 -5.37
N TRP A 97 -2.14 -1.17 -6.43
CA TRP A 97 -1.38 -1.39 -7.66
C TRP A 97 -0.29 -0.33 -7.81
N LEU A 98 0.96 -0.75 -7.74
CA LEU A 98 2.17 0.08 -7.77
C LEU A 98 3.20 -0.42 -8.78
N ASN A 99 2.78 -1.22 -9.77
CA ASN A 99 3.72 -1.79 -10.75
C ASN A 99 4.48 -0.70 -11.51
N GLY A 100 5.78 -0.94 -11.78
CA GLY A 100 6.59 -0.06 -12.60
C GLY A 100 6.92 1.29 -11.98
N ASN A 101 7.07 1.36 -10.67
CA ASN A 101 7.51 2.54 -9.93
C ASN A 101 9.00 2.44 -9.53
N GLN A 102 9.46 3.28 -8.62
CA GLN A 102 10.86 3.35 -8.17
C GLN A 102 10.97 3.10 -6.66
N LEU A 103 10.02 2.37 -6.08
CA LEU A 103 9.96 2.11 -4.65
C LEU A 103 11.12 1.20 -4.22
N SER A 104 11.87 1.58 -3.20
CA SER A 104 12.91 0.75 -2.59
C SER A 104 12.47 0.10 -1.28
N ALA A 105 11.45 0.64 -0.66
CA ALA A 105 10.80 0.12 0.54
C ALA A 105 9.31 0.50 0.53
N ILE A 106 8.53 -0.23 1.31
CA ILE A 106 7.10 0.05 1.51
C ILE A 106 6.72 -0.39 2.92
N ASP A 107 5.99 0.47 3.62
CA ASP A 107 5.40 0.17 4.92
C ASP A 107 3.87 0.15 4.79
N LEU A 108 3.28 -1.01 5.02
CA LEU A 108 1.82 -1.23 5.02
C LEU A 108 1.32 -1.63 6.42
N SER A 109 2.07 -1.32 7.48
CA SER A 109 1.74 -1.72 8.84
C SER A 109 0.37 -1.22 9.32
N GLU A 110 -0.05 -0.05 8.85
CA GLU A 110 -1.35 0.55 9.17
C GLU A 110 -2.48 0.12 8.20
N ASN A 111 -2.14 -0.49 7.05
CA ASN A 111 -3.10 -0.88 6.02
C ASN A 111 -3.57 -2.34 6.18
N ASN A 112 -3.97 -2.74 7.37
CA ASN A 112 -4.27 -4.13 7.76
C ASN A 112 -5.49 -4.76 7.04
N ARG A 113 -6.22 -3.98 6.22
CA ARG A 113 -7.33 -4.46 5.39
C ARG A 113 -6.90 -4.89 4.00
N VAL A 114 -5.66 -4.60 3.62
CA VAL A 114 -5.14 -4.91 2.29
C VAL A 114 -5.19 -6.41 2.01
N LYS A 115 -5.69 -6.74 0.83
CA LYS A 115 -5.77 -8.10 0.29
C LYS A 115 -4.92 -8.31 -0.96
N PHE A 116 -4.81 -7.33 -1.82
CA PHE A 116 -4.08 -7.42 -3.08
C PHE A 116 -3.01 -6.35 -3.14
N VAL A 117 -1.76 -6.77 -3.31
CA VAL A 117 -0.59 -5.90 -3.44
C VAL A 117 0.17 -6.29 -4.70
N PHE A 118 0.33 -5.34 -5.63
CA PHE A 118 1.06 -5.52 -6.88
C PHE A 118 2.17 -4.49 -6.97
N LEU A 119 3.42 -4.96 -6.93
CA LEU A 119 4.66 -4.18 -6.87
C LEU A 119 5.66 -4.59 -7.97
N GLU A 120 5.20 -5.27 -9.03
CA GLU A 120 6.07 -5.72 -10.13
C GLU A 120 6.92 -4.58 -10.68
N GLY A 121 8.23 -4.85 -10.88
CA GLY A 121 9.13 -3.88 -11.54
C GLY A 121 9.41 -2.64 -10.71
N ASN A 122 9.71 -2.81 -9.44
CA ASN A 122 10.21 -1.79 -8.52
C ASN A 122 11.67 -2.11 -8.09
N ASN A 123 12.15 -1.46 -7.05
CA ASN A 123 13.47 -1.68 -6.46
C ASN A 123 13.37 -2.14 -4.99
N VAL A 124 12.26 -2.79 -4.64
CA VAL A 124 11.98 -3.22 -3.26
C VAL A 124 12.99 -4.28 -2.83
N SER A 125 13.74 -4.01 -1.77
CA SER A 125 14.73 -4.94 -1.22
C SER A 125 14.23 -5.70 0.02
N ALA A 126 13.24 -5.14 0.71
CA ALA A 126 12.59 -5.75 1.88
C ALA A 126 11.13 -5.28 1.98
N ILE A 127 10.26 -6.17 2.42
CA ILE A 127 8.86 -5.89 2.71
C ILE A 127 8.40 -6.76 3.87
N GLU A 128 7.68 -6.16 4.81
CA GLU A 128 7.04 -6.87 5.92
C GLU A 128 5.56 -7.05 5.63
N VAL A 129 5.12 -8.29 5.46
CA VAL A 129 3.73 -8.63 5.15
C VAL A 129 3.04 -9.41 6.26
N GLY A 130 3.75 -9.77 7.33
CA GLY A 130 3.25 -10.60 8.42
C GLY A 130 2.06 -10.01 9.20
N ASN A 131 1.86 -8.68 9.16
CA ASN A 131 0.71 -7.98 9.73
C ASN A 131 -0.53 -7.99 8.81
N LEU A 132 -0.36 -8.35 7.53
CA LEU A 132 -1.43 -8.38 6.53
C LEU A 132 -2.16 -9.74 6.54
N ALA A 133 -2.88 -10.04 7.62
CA ALA A 133 -3.52 -11.34 7.82
C ALA A 133 -4.58 -11.68 6.73
N ASN A 134 -5.08 -10.68 6.02
CA ASN A 134 -6.06 -10.84 4.95
C ASN A 134 -5.43 -10.88 3.55
N LEU A 135 -4.10 -10.88 3.44
CA LEU A 135 -3.40 -10.87 2.15
C LEU A 135 -3.71 -12.13 1.36
N GLU A 136 -4.31 -11.95 0.19
CA GLU A 136 -4.69 -13.02 -0.74
C GLU A 136 -3.79 -13.05 -1.97
N LYS A 137 -3.27 -11.87 -2.41
CA LYS A 137 -2.39 -11.77 -3.58
C LYS A 137 -1.23 -10.83 -3.32
N LEU A 138 -0.03 -11.32 -3.66
CA LEU A 138 1.20 -10.55 -3.60
C LEU A 138 2.02 -10.79 -4.88
N ASP A 139 2.33 -9.72 -5.59
CA ASP A 139 3.24 -9.73 -6.72
C ASP A 139 4.41 -8.79 -6.46
N LEU A 140 5.60 -9.36 -6.36
CA LEU A 140 6.88 -8.68 -6.16
C LEU A 140 7.86 -8.99 -7.31
N SER A 141 7.37 -9.47 -8.45
CA SER A 141 8.23 -9.85 -9.58
C SER A 141 9.12 -8.69 -10.03
N GLY A 142 10.38 -9.00 -10.35
CA GLY A 142 11.34 -7.99 -10.85
C GLY A 142 11.66 -6.91 -9.81
N ASN A 143 11.99 -7.32 -8.60
CA ASN A 143 12.47 -6.49 -7.50
C ASN A 143 13.85 -6.96 -7.00
N ASP A 144 14.30 -6.44 -5.87
CA ASP A 144 15.57 -6.78 -5.23
C ASP A 144 15.39 -7.55 -3.91
N VAL A 145 14.22 -8.18 -3.70
CA VAL A 145 13.88 -8.85 -2.44
C VAL A 145 14.82 -10.03 -2.19
N SER A 146 15.46 -10.06 -1.03
CA SER A 146 16.36 -11.15 -0.63
C SER A 146 15.74 -12.10 0.40
N GLN A 147 14.73 -11.66 1.13
CA GLN A 147 14.01 -12.43 2.12
C GLN A 147 12.55 -11.98 2.18
N ILE A 148 11.65 -12.93 2.39
CA ILE A 148 10.23 -12.66 2.63
C ILE A 148 9.69 -13.70 3.60
N ASP A 149 8.91 -13.27 4.59
CA ASP A 149 8.18 -14.14 5.50
C ASP A 149 6.68 -14.03 5.23
N VAL A 150 6.10 -15.07 4.66
CA VAL A 150 4.66 -15.20 4.36
C VAL A 150 3.96 -16.17 5.30
N THR A 151 4.61 -16.67 6.34
CA THR A 151 4.10 -17.73 7.22
C THR A 151 2.83 -17.34 7.99
N ASN A 152 2.58 -16.03 8.18
CA ASN A 152 1.37 -15.50 8.81
C ASN A 152 0.22 -15.23 7.82
N ASN A 153 0.47 -15.28 6.51
CA ASN A 153 -0.51 -14.96 5.48
C ASN A 153 -1.26 -16.21 5.02
N GLN A 154 -2.02 -16.84 5.92
CA GLN A 154 -2.69 -18.12 5.67
C GLN A 154 -3.77 -18.06 4.57
N GLN A 155 -4.23 -16.88 4.20
CA GLN A 155 -5.19 -16.68 3.10
C GLN A 155 -4.52 -16.43 1.74
N LEU A 156 -3.17 -16.46 1.68
CA LEU A 156 -2.41 -16.19 0.47
C LEU A 156 -2.69 -17.28 -0.58
N GLN A 157 -3.21 -16.86 -1.73
CA GLN A 157 -3.59 -17.70 -2.86
C GLN A 157 -2.66 -17.51 -4.06
N PHE A 158 -2.06 -16.33 -4.17
CA PHE A 158 -1.24 -15.94 -5.30
C PHE A 158 0.02 -15.25 -4.79
N LEU A 159 1.19 -15.82 -5.13
CA LEU A 159 2.49 -15.30 -4.79
C LEU A 159 3.40 -15.33 -6.03
N ARG A 160 3.85 -14.16 -6.49
CA ARG A 160 4.83 -14.01 -7.56
C ARG A 160 6.07 -13.30 -7.05
N LEU A 161 7.20 -13.92 -7.25
CA LEU A 161 8.50 -13.48 -6.76
C LEU A 161 9.59 -13.59 -7.84
N ASP A 162 9.21 -13.76 -9.11
CA ASP A 162 10.16 -13.95 -10.21
C ASP A 162 11.19 -12.83 -10.29
N GLY A 163 12.47 -13.17 -10.58
CA GLY A 163 13.50 -12.17 -10.78
C GLY A 163 13.81 -11.35 -9.54
N ASN A 164 14.00 -12.02 -8.40
CA ASN A 164 14.44 -11.45 -7.14
C ASN A 164 15.76 -12.10 -6.66
N ASN A 165 16.15 -11.83 -5.42
CA ASN A 165 17.38 -12.36 -4.80
C ASN A 165 17.08 -13.33 -3.64
N ILE A 166 15.92 -14.02 -3.69
CA ILE A 166 15.43 -14.88 -2.61
C ILE A 166 16.22 -16.18 -2.60
N SER A 167 16.83 -16.52 -1.48
CA SER A 167 17.62 -17.75 -1.31
C SER A 167 16.91 -18.81 -0.47
N GLN A 168 15.87 -18.44 0.28
CA GLN A 168 15.05 -19.33 1.09
C GLN A 168 13.59 -18.90 1.02
N LEU A 169 12.68 -19.85 0.89
CA LEU A 169 11.24 -19.61 0.89
C LEU A 169 10.51 -20.71 1.66
N ASP A 170 9.68 -20.31 2.61
CA ASP A 170 8.79 -21.21 3.36
C ASP A 170 7.33 -20.84 3.06
N VAL A 171 6.61 -21.72 2.35
CA VAL A 171 5.19 -21.60 2.06
C VAL A 171 4.36 -22.68 2.73
N SER A 172 4.94 -23.41 3.68
CA SER A 172 4.28 -24.52 4.35
C SER A 172 3.04 -24.12 5.15
N ASN A 173 2.93 -22.85 5.53
CA ASN A 173 1.79 -22.29 6.27
C ASN A 173 0.76 -21.56 5.37
N ASN A 174 0.89 -21.68 4.04
CA ASN A 174 -0.04 -21.07 3.09
C ASN A 174 -0.89 -22.13 2.39
N PRO A 175 -1.87 -22.72 3.07
CA PRO A 175 -2.63 -23.87 2.55
C PRO A 175 -3.49 -23.54 1.32
N GLU A 176 -3.85 -22.25 1.16
CA GLU A 176 -4.67 -21.77 0.05
C GLU A 176 -3.82 -21.35 -1.17
N LEU A 177 -2.48 -21.49 -1.12
CA LEU A 177 -1.58 -21.04 -2.16
C LEU A 177 -1.77 -21.85 -3.45
N PHE A 178 -2.45 -21.24 -4.40
CA PHE A 178 -2.80 -21.83 -5.69
C PHE A 178 -1.79 -21.51 -6.79
N THR A 179 -1.27 -20.27 -6.80
CA THR A 179 -0.24 -19.81 -7.75
C THR A 179 1.02 -19.44 -7.00
N LEU A 180 2.15 -20.03 -7.40
CA LEU A 180 3.49 -19.68 -6.95
C LEU A 180 4.39 -19.56 -8.17
N GLU A 181 4.99 -18.39 -8.39
CA GLU A 181 5.97 -18.14 -9.45
C GLU A 181 7.22 -17.56 -8.80
N VAL A 182 8.36 -18.26 -8.93
CA VAL A 182 9.62 -17.90 -8.25
C VAL A 182 10.86 -18.07 -9.14
N LEU A 183 10.66 -18.02 -10.46
CA LEU A 183 11.74 -18.15 -11.43
C LEU A 183 12.84 -17.09 -11.23
N ASN A 184 14.08 -17.46 -11.60
CA ASN A 184 15.21 -16.53 -11.56
C ASN A 184 15.47 -15.97 -10.16
N ASN A 185 15.47 -16.84 -9.15
CA ASN A 185 15.93 -16.57 -7.79
C ASN A 185 17.09 -17.52 -7.46
N PRO A 186 17.99 -17.18 -6.51
CA PRO A 186 19.03 -18.08 -6.04
C PRO A 186 18.48 -19.14 -5.04
N LEU A 187 17.27 -19.63 -5.27
CA LEU A 187 16.65 -20.70 -4.51
C LEU A 187 17.33 -22.05 -4.86
N ASN A 188 17.29 -23.00 -3.93
CA ASN A 188 17.60 -24.40 -4.16
C ASN A 188 16.49 -25.30 -3.57
N CYS A 189 15.79 -24.78 -2.59
CA CYS A 189 14.76 -25.50 -1.87
C CYS A 189 13.64 -24.55 -1.45
N ILE A 190 12.41 -24.98 -1.66
CA ILE A 190 11.20 -24.32 -1.18
C ILE A 190 10.56 -25.22 -0.15
N LYS A 191 10.43 -24.71 1.08
CA LYS A 191 9.79 -25.48 2.13
C LYS A 191 8.28 -25.45 1.98
N VAL A 192 7.68 -26.64 2.01
CA VAL A 192 6.26 -26.87 1.78
C VAL A 192 5.68 -27.77 2.87
N SER A 193 4.34 -27.78 3.01
CA SER A 193 3.65 -28.75 3.86
C SER A 193 3.56 -30.12 3.18
N GLU A 194 3.25 -31.17 3.96
CA GLU A 194 3.03 -32.54 3.43
C GLU A 194 1.92 -32.55 2.36
N SER A 195 0.80 -31.85 2.62
CA SER A 195 -0.30 -31.75 1.65
C SER A 195 0.09 -31.07 0.34
N GLN A 196 0.92 -30.01 0.40
CA GLN A 196 1.40 -29.31 -0.81
C GLN A 196 2.38 -30.19 -1.59
N LEU A 197 3.21 -30.98 -0.91
CA LEU A 197 4.17 -31.88 -1.55
C LEU A 197 3.45 -33.03 -2.28
N GLU A 198 2.43 -33.62 -1.64
CA GLU A 198 1.63 -34.69 -2.22
C GLU A 198 0.73 -34.22 -3.37
N ASN A 199 0.22 -32.98 -3.30
CA ASN A 199 -0.73 -32.40 -4.23
C ASN A 199 -0.26 -31.03 -4.71
N THR A 200 0.96 -30.96 -5.28
CA THR A 200 1.51 -29.69 -5.79
C THR A 200 0.61 -29.08 -6.85
N PRO A 201 0.16 -27.83 -6.68
CA PRO A 201 -0.67 -27.15 -7.67
C PRO A 201 0.06 -27.00 -9.02
N THR A 202 -0.65 -27.20 -10.12
CA THR A 202 -0.08 -27.12 -11.47
C THR A 202 0.35 -25.71 -11.89
N ASN A 203 -0.07 -24.70 -11.11
CA ASN A 203 0.30 -23.29 -11.33
C ASN A 203 1.50 -22.87 -10.48
N TRP A 204 2.24 -23.80 -9.93
CA TRP A 204 3.52 -23.53 -9.30
C TRP A 204 4.62 -23.60 -10.36
N ILE A 205 5.28 -22.49 -10.59
CA ILE A 205 6.34 -22.33 -11.60
C ILE A 205 7.63 -22.01 -10.84
N ILE A 206 8.55 -22.98 -10.82
CA ILE A 206 9.84 -22.93 -10.13
C ILE A 206 10.96 -23.23 -11.13
N ASP A 207 12.20 -22.86 -10.81
CA ASP A 207 13.34 -23.20 -11.64
C ASP A 207 13.62 -24.72 -11.64
N GLU A 208 14.19 -25.25 -12.71
CA GLU A 208 14.43 -26.68 -12.90
C GLU A 208 15.29 -27.31 -11.81
N ASN A 209 16.15 -26.51 -11.18
CA ASN A 209 17.05 -26.97 -10.12
C ASN A 209 16.46 -26.82 -8.72
N ASP A 210 15.34 -26.17 -8.58
CA ASP A 210 14.69 -26.01 -7.29
C ASP A 210 13.92 -27.27 -6.87
N THR A 211 13.89 -27.52 -5.58
CA THR A 211 13.19 -28.68 -5.01
C THR A 211 12.15 -28.24 -4.00
N LEU A 212 11.02 -28.97 -3.98
CA LEU A 212 10.05 -28.85 -2.90
C LEU A 212 10.39 -29.87 -1.80
N SER A 213 10.42 -29.42 -0.55
CA SER A 213 10.76 -30.30 0.59
C SER A 213 10.01 -29.89 1.86
N LEU A 214 9.82 -30.86 2.75
CA LEU A 214 9.27 -30.62 4.10
C LEU A 214 10.28 -29.88 4.98
N GLU A 215 11.59 -30.03 4.70
CA GLU A 215 12.67 -29.38 5.40
C GLU A 215 13.73 -28.94 4.38
N CYS A 216 14.12 -27.66 4.43
CA CYS A 216 15.22 -27.11 3.67
C CYS A 216 16.41 -26.88 4.62
N ASN A 217 17.59 -27.38 4.26
CA ASN A 217 18.85 -27.29 5.05
C ASN A 217 19.68 -26.08 4.62
#